data_82b4e251a2dedaa9670a3b533613de1d
#
_entry.id   82b4e251a2dedaa9670a3b533613de1d
#
_cell.length_a   1.000
_cell.length_b   1.000
_cell.length_c   1.000
_cell.angle_alpha   90.00
_cell.angle_beta   90.00
_cell.angle_gamma   90.00
#
_symmetry.space_group_name_H-M   'P 1'
#
loop_
_entity.id
_entity.type
_entity.pdbx_description
1 polymer ?
#
loop_
_entity_poly.entity_id
_entity_poly.type
_entity_poly.pdbx_seq_one_letter_code
_entity_poly.pdbx_strand_id
1 'polypeptide(L)'
;MTIPLETIDGRLTLPESAFYENESLTSLSLPEGVEVIGAAAFAGCTSLTQIQLPSTLREIGEGAFLGCISLRHLSLPEGLTTIGEMAFWNCGLEAVTIPDTVLHIGDNAFWDCPHLSQAHVLNPAAHIGVHAFGNCPSLVTGYMAPGFPADDSPPAQLLYSLLWCTCPEKHMPPTSVRARQFIREKEVLIMEHVLKTNNVAAMTGLVSQQLLSPQQIDIYLRQSLESGLTEITALLLAAKSEGPSLADDPFAL
;
A
#
# COMPACT_ATOMS: atom_id res chain seq x y z
N MET A 1 -24.03 -19.58 -14.56
CA MET A 1 -22.62 -20.05 -14.63
C MET A 1 -22.36 -20.89 -13.38
N THR A 2 -21.81 -22.09 -13.51
CA THR A 2 -21.46 -22.95 -12.36
C THR A 2 -20.05 -22.59 -11.91
N ILE A 3 -19.87 -22.33 -10.62
CA ILE A 3 -18.54 -22.08 -10.05
C ILE A 3 -17.91 -23.44 -9.75
N PRO A 4 -16.73 -23.75 -10.30
CA PRO A 4 -16.06 -25.01 -10.02
C PRO A 4 -15.40 -24.93 -8.63
N LEU A 5 -15.99 -25.62 -7.66
CA LEU A 5 -15.45 -25.68 -6.30
C LEU A 5 -15.00 -27.08 -5.97
N GLU A 6 -13.89 -27.19 -5.28
CA GLU A 6 -13.29 -28.44 -4.84
C GLU A 6 -12.95 -28.38 -3.35
N THR A 7 -12.83 -29.52 -2.70
CA THR A 7 -12.30 -29.59 -1.34
C THR A 7 -10.89 -30.11 -1.39
N ILE A 8 -9.92 -29.25 -1.05
CA ILE A 8 -8.51 -29.54 -1.03
C ILE A 8 -8.01 -29.39 0.42
N ASP A 9 -7.41 -30.43 0.98
CA ASP A 9 -6.94 -30.47 2.38
C ASP A 9 -8.01 -30.06 3.41
N GLY A 10 -9.28 -30.42 3.12
CA GLY A 10 -10.42 -30.12 3.99
C GLY A 10 -10.97 -28.68 3.85
N ARG A 11 -10.40 -27.85 2.98
CA ARG A 11 -10.80 -26.46 2.71
C ARG A 11 -11.56 -26.35 1.40
N LEU A 12 -12.69 -25.66 1.41
CA LEU A 12 -13.43 -25.40 0.17
C LEU A 12 -12.64 -24.37 -0.66
N THR A 13 -12.24 -24.77 -1.84
CA THR A 13 -11.28 -24.06 -2.68
C THR A 13 -11.90 -23.76 -4.05
N LEU A 14 -11.70 -22.55 -4.55
CA LEU A 14 -11.79 -22.27 -5.96
C LEU A 14 -10.46 -22.76 -6.59
N PRO A 15 -10.47 -23.80 -7.46
CA PRO A 15 -9.23 -24.42 -7.91
C PRO A 15 -8.36 -23.49 -8.74
N GLU A 16 -7.11 -23.93 -8.93
CA GLU A 16 -6.16 -23.27 -9.80
C GLU A 16 -6.75 -23.07 -11.21
N SER A 17 -6.50 -21.89 -11.79
CA SER A 17 -6.89 -21.53 -13.16
C SER A 17 -8.40 -21.67 -13.45
N ALA A 18 -9.28 -21.66 -12.43
CA ALA A 18 -10.71 -21.91 -12.58
C ALA A 18 -11.41 -21.02 -13.63
N PHE A 19 -10.95 -19.79 -13.78
CA PHE A 19 -11.44 -18.80 -14.75
C PHE A 19 -10.30 -18.14 -15.53
N TYR A 20 -9.17 -18.85 -15.68
CA TYR A 20 -8.00 -18.33 -16.39
C TYR A 20 -8.36 -17.82 -17.79
N GLU A 21 -7.93 -16.58 -18.10
CA GLU A 21 -8.18 -15.88 -19.38
C GLU A 21 -9.68 -15.80 -19.77
N ASN A 22 -10.59 -15.83 -18.80
CA ASN A 22 -12.02 -15.66 -19.10
C ASN A 22 -12.33 -14.17 -19.30
N GLU A 23 -12.10 -13.68 -20.52
CA GLU A 23 -12.36 -12.29 -20.90
C GLU A 23 -13.85 -11.90 -20.92
N SER A 24 -14.75 -12.88 -20.88
CA SER A 24 -16.20 -12.63 -20.85
C SER A 24 -16.75 -12.47 -19.44
N LEU A 25 -15.96 -12.79 -18.40
CA LEU A 25 -16.38 -12.69 -17.00
C LEU A 25 -16.33 -11.23 -16.55
N THR A 26 -17.49 -10.64 -16.31
CA THR A 26 -17.60 -9.24 -15.87
C THR A 26 -17.84 -9.11 -14.37
N SER A 27 -18.53 -10.05 -13.77
CA SER A 27 -18.82 -10.06 -12.33
C SER A 27 -19.01 -11.47 -11.79
N LEU A 28 -18.66 -11.68 -10.51
CA LEU A 28 -18.85 -12.95 -9.81
C LEU A 28 -19.06 -12.71 -8.31
N SER A 29 -19.87 -13.55 -7.68
CA SER A 29 -19.95 -13.67 -6.22
C SER A 29 -19.56 -15.08 -5.82
N LEU A 30 -18.49 -15.21 -5.02
CA LEU A 30 -18.10 -16.49 -4.44
C LEU A 30 -19.01 -16.81 -3.26
N PRO A 31 -19.47 -18.06 -3.11
CA PRO A 31 -20.34 -18.42 -2.01
C PRO A 31 -19.57 -18.46 -0.68
N GLU A 32 -20.31 -18.27 0.42
CA GLU A 32 -19.76 -18.50 1.76
C GLU A 32 -19.29 -19.96 1.90
N GLY A 33 -18.27 -20.16 2.72
CA GLY A 33 -17.58 -21.43 2.89
C GLY A 33 -16.31 -21.57 2.05
N VAL A 34 -16.14 -20.79 0.97
CA VAL A 34 -14.87 -20.78 0.21
C VAL A 34 -13.79 -20.14 1.08
N GLU A 35 -12.71 -20.90 1.29
CA GLU A 35 -11.57 -20.48 2.12
C GLU A 35 -10.34 -20.12 1.30
N VAL A 36 -10.21 -20.67 0.10
CA VAL A 36 -9.04 -20.48 -0.75
C VAL A 36 -9.45 -20.12 -2.18
N ILE A 37 -8.80 -19.12 -2.73
CA ILE A 37 -8.75 -18.87 -4.17
C ILE A 37 -7.41 -19.39 -4.67
N GLY A 38 -7.46 -20.41 -5.55
CA GLY A 38 -6.27 -21.08 -6.09
C GLY A 38 -5.41 -20.18 -6.98
N ALA A 39 -4.23 -20.67 -7.30
CA ALA A 39 -3.29 -19.95 -8.17
C ALA A 39 -3.91 -19.63 -9.54
N ALA A 40 -3.66 -18.44 -10.05
CA ALA A 40 -4.14 -17.97 -11.35
C ALA A 40 -5.66 -18.10 -11.58
N ALA A 41 -6.48 -18.27 -10.53
CA ALA A 41 -7.90 -18.60 -10.66
C ALA A 41 -8.68 -17.57 -11.52
N PHE A 42 -8.31 -16.31 -11.52
CA PHE A 42 -8.89 -15.23 -12.34
C PHE A 42 -7.82 -14.53 -13.20
N ALA A 43 -6.64 -15.13 -13.38
CA ALA A 43 -5.59 -14.48 -14.15
C ALA A 43 -6.05 -14.24 -15.60
N GLY A 44 -5.83 -13.02 -16.10
CA GLY A 44 -6.27 -12.62 -17.44
C GLY A 44 -7.78 -12.37 -17.58
N CYS A 45 -8.55 -12.29 -16.50
CA CYS A 45 -9.96 -11.88 -16.56
C CYS A 45 -10.05 -10.38 -16.79
N THR A 46 -9.70 -9.92 -17.99
CA THR A 46 -9.54 -8.50 -18.33
C THR A 46 -10.83 -7.69 -18.24
N SER A 47 -12.00 -8.33 -18.37
CA SER A 47 -13.33 -7.68 -18.26
C SER A 47 -13.92 -7.74 -16.85
N LEU A 48 -13.25 -8.37 -15.88
CA LEU A 48 -13.77 -8.49 -14.51
C LEU A 48 -13.77 -7.13 -13.82
N THR A 49 -14.97 -6.59 -13.58
CA THR A 49 -15.14 -5.28 -12.93
C THR A 49 -15.57 -5.40 -11.46
N GLN A 50 -16.17 -6.51 -11.08
CA GLN A 50 -16.70 -6.71 -9.74
C GLN A 50 -16.56 -8.17 -9.29
N ILE A 51 -16.05 -8.37 -8.09
CA ILE A 51 -16.06 -9.66 -7.42
C ILE A 51 -16.44 -9.48 -5.95
N GLN A 52 -17.33 -10.36 -5.45
CA GLN A 52 -17.64 -10.44 -4.02
C GLN A 52 -16.92 -11.65 -3.42
N LEU A 53 -16.06 -11.36 -2.45
CA LEU A 53 -15.33 -12.38 -1.70
C LEU A 53 -16.10 -12.77 -0.43
N PRO A 54 -16.15 -14.05 -0.07
CA PRO A 54 -16.86 -14.50 1.13
C PRO A 54 -16.08 -14.14 2.41
N SER A 55 -16.79 -14.01 3.52
CA SER A 55 -16.20 -13.75 4.83
C SER A 55 -15.31 -14.89 5.33
N THR A 56 -15.51 -16.08 4.78
CA THR A 56 -14.75 -17.30 5.09
C THR A 56 -13.38 -17.37 4.41
N LEU A 57 -13.09 -16.48 3.44
CA LEU A 57 -11.84 -16.52 2.68
C LEU A 57 -10.63 -16.27 3.58
N ARG A 58 -9.61 -17.14 3.45
CA ARG A 58 -8.36 -17.11 4.21
C ARG A 58 -7.14 -16.86 3.33
N GLU A 59 -7.20 -17.27 2.09
CA GLU A 59 -6.04 -17.28 1.21
C GLU A 59 -6.42 -16.89 -0.22
N ILE A 60 -5.62 -15.98 -0.80
CA ILE A 60 -5.59 -15.65 -2.21
C ILE A 60 -4.25 -16.16 -2.76
N GLY A 61 -4.32 -17.11 -3.68
CA GLY A 61 -3.16 -17.80 -4.23
C GLY A 61 -2.31 -16.94 -5.17
N GLU A 62 -1.20 -17.55 -5.62
CA GLU A 62 -0.26 -16.93 -6.56
C GLU A 62 -0.97 -16.50 -7.86
N GLY A 63 -0.72 -15.25 -8.31
CA GLY A 63 -1.28 -14.71 -9.54
C GLY A 63 -2.80 -14.74 -9.65
N ALA A 64 -3.54 -14.95 -8.55
CA ALA A 64 -4.98 -15.21 -8.58
C ALA A 64 -5.80 -14.18 -9.38
N PHE A 65 -5.42 -12.90 -9.35
CA PHE A 65 -6.04 -11.80 -10.10
C PHE A 65 -5.05 -11.08 -11.03
N LEU A 66 -3.99 -11.79 -11.46
CA LEU A 66 -3.00 -11.25 -12.35
C LEU A 66 -3.66 -10.74 -13.64
N GLY A 67 -3.40 -9.48 -14.01
CA GLY A 67 -3.94 -8.90 -15.24
C GLY A 67 -5.45 -8.60 -15.22
N CYS A 68 -6.11 -8.56 -14.07
CA CYS A 68 -7.50 -8.12 -13.93
C CYS A 68 -7.59 -6.58 -14.08
N ILE A 69 -7.30 -6.07 -15.27
CA ILE A 69 -7.12 -4.62 -15.54
C ILE A 69 -8.38 -3.77 -15.36
N SER A 70 -9.57 -4.39 -15.38
CA SER A 70 -10.85 -3.70 -15.19
C SER A 70 -11.34 -3.72 -13.74
N LEU A 71 -10.70 -4.47 -12.84
CA LEU A 71 -11.09 -4.58 -11.43
C LEU A 71 -10.60 -3.36 -10.65
N ARG A 72 -11.49 -2.36 -10.49
CA ARG A 72 -11.17 -1.08 -9.84
C ARG A 72 -11.31 -1.11 -8.33
N HIS A 73 -12.27 -1.86 -7.84
CA HIS A 73 -12.62 -1.92 -6.42
C HIS A 73 -12.69 -3.37 -5.95
N LEU A 74 -12.07 -3.63 -4.82
CA LEU A 74 -12.09 -4.93 -4.16
C LEU A 74 -12.09 -4.74 -2.64
N SER A 75 -13.05 -5.36 -1.97
CA SER A 75 -13.05 -5.45 -0.52
C SER A 75 -12.46 -6.79 -0.09
N LEU A 76 -11.35 -6.74 0.64
CA LEU A 76 -10.74 -7.93 1.22
C LEU A 76 -11.43 -8.25 2.56
N PRO A 77 -11.80 -9.51 2.82
CA PRO A 77 -12.51 -9.88 4.06
C PRO A 77 -11.58 -9.91 5.27
N GLU A 78 -12.12 -9.57 6.44
CA GLU A 78 -11.40 -9.49 7.72
C GLU A 78 -10.80 -10.82 8.20
N GLY A 79 -11.14 -11.94 7.58
CA GLY A 79 -10.56 -13.23 7.89
C GLY A 79 -9.36 -13.62 7.02
N LEU A 80 -9.01 -12.80 6.03
CA LEU A 80 -7.92 -13.09 5.10
C LEU A 80 -6.57 -13.10 5.84
N THR A 81 -5.74 -14.13 5.61
CA THR A 81 -4.43 -14.29 6.24
C THR A 81 -3.26 -14.20 5.27
N THR A 82 -3.50 -14.55 4.00
CA THR A 82 -2.44 -14.66 3.01
C THR A 82 -2.85 -14.09 1.66
N ILE A 83 -1.98 -13.28 1.09
CA ILE A 83 -2.02 -12.82 -0.30
C ILE A 83 -0.76 -13.35 -0.97
N GLY A 84 -0.93 -14.16 -2.01
CA GLY A 84 0.15 -14.85 -2.71
C GLY A 84 1.05 -13.93 -3.55
N GLU A 85 2.13 -14.52 -4.06
CA GLU A 85 3.02 -13.87 -5.02
C GLU A 85 2.24 -13.45 -6.27
N MET A 86 2.52 -12.24 -6.81
CA MET A 86 1.87 -11.68 -8.00
C MET A 86 0.32 -11.68 -7.97
N ALA A 87 -0.31 -11.87 -6.81
CA ALA A 87 -1.76 -12.07 -6.70
C ALA A 87 -2.60 -11.01 -7.41
N PHE A 88 -2.14 -9.77 -7.45
CA PHE A 88 -2.79 -8.62 -8.11
C PHE A 88 -1.84 -7.90 -9.08
N TRP A 89 -0.85 -8.59 -9.65
CA TRP A 89 0.06 -8.01 -10.64
C TRP A 89 -0.72 -7.42 -11.82
N ASN A 90 -0.39 -6.18 -12.21
CA ASN A 90 -1.07 -5.46 -13.30
C ASN A 90 -2.60 -5.46 -13.15
N CYS A 91 -3.08 -5.26 -11.94
CA CYS A 91 -4.49 -5.16 -11.63
C CYS A 91 -4.97 -3.70 -11.70
N GLY A 92 -6.25 -3.52 -12.04
CA GLY A 92 -6.83 -2.19 -12.21
C GLY A 92 -7.17 -1.44 -10.92
N LEU A 93 -6.86 -1.98 -9.73
CA LEU A 93 -7.25 -1.45 -8.42
C LEU A 93 -6.86 0.02 -8.25
N GLU A 94 -7.79 0.82 -7.75
CA GLU A 94 -7.57 2.24 -7.42
C GLU A 94 -7.15 2.44 -5.97
N ALA A 95 -7.65 1.59 -5.08
CA ALA A 95 -7.28 1.56 -3.66
C ALA A 95 -7.38 0.15 -3.10
N VAL A 96 -6.57 -0.15 -2.09
CA VAL A 96 -6.65 -1.41 -1.34
C VAL A 96 -6.47 -1.17 0.15
N THR A 97 -7.35 -1.77 0.96
CA THR A 97 -7.16 -1.90 2.41
C THR A 97 -6.94 -3.38 2.73
N ILE A 98 -5.77 -3.70 3.25
CA ILE A 98 -5.37 -5.05 3.63
C ILE A 98 -5.63 -5.21 5.12
N PRO A 99 -6.52 -6.15 5.52
CA PRO A 99 -6.94 -6.34 6.91
C PRO A 99 -5.77 -6.64 7.86
N ASP A 100 -5.99 -6.38 9.13
CA ASP A 100 -5.01 -6.64 10.20
C ASP A 100 -4.78 -8.14 10.46
N THR A 101 -5.65 -9.00 9.94
CA THR A 101 -5.49 -10.46 9.97
C THR A 101 -4.49 -10.99 8.95
N VAL A 102 -4.13 -10.20 7.92
CA VAL A 102 -3.16 -10.64 6.90
C VAL A 102 -1.76 -10.68 7.51
N LEU A 103 -1.15 -11.86 7.46
CA LEU A 103 0.19 -12.14 7.97
C LEU A 103 1.25 -12.13 6.86
N HIS A 104 0.86 -12.45 5.64
CA HIS A 104 1.77 -12.58 4.49
C HIS A 104 1.21 -11.93 3.25
N ILE A 105 2.02 -11.06 2.65
CA ILE A 105 1.82 -10.49 1.32
C ILE A 105 3.03 -10.94 0.50
N GLY A 106 2.80 -11.67 -0.58
CA GLY A 106 3.85 -12.26 -1.42
C GLY A 106 4.64 -11.23 -2.23
N ASP A 107 5.72 -11.70 -2.83
CA ASP A 107 6.55 -10.90 -3.73
C ASP A 107 5.71 -10.40 -4.91
N ASN A 108 5.92 -9.15 -5.32
CA ASN A 108 5.23 -8.53 -6.45
C ASN A 108 3.69 -8.56 -6.36
N ALA A 109 3.10 -8.75 -5.18
CA ALA A 109 1.65 -8.99 -5.03
C ALA A 109 0.77 -7.93 -5.70
N PHE A 110 1.17 -6.66 -5.69
CA PHE A 110 0.50 -5.52 -6.34
C PHE A 110 1.43 -4.81 -7.32
N TRP A 111 2.40 -5.53 -7.91
CA TRP A 111 3.33 -4.95 -8.88
C TRP A 111 2.60 -4.43 -10.11
N ASP A 112 3.07 -3.29 -10.64
CA ASP A 112 2.57 -2.71 -11.91
C ASP A 112 1.06 -2.40 -11.90
N CYS A 113 0.50 -1.99 -10.75
CA CYS A 113 -0.88 -1.53 -10.64
C CYS A 113 -0.96 -0.03 -10.99
N PRO A 114 -1.34 0.33 -12.24
CA PRO A 114 -1.16 1.70 -12.75
C PRO A 114 -2.11 2.71 -12.11
N HIS A 115 -3.22 2.25 -11.57
CA HIS A 115 -4.25 3.09 -10.97
C HIS A 115 -4.25 3.09 -9.44
N LEU A 116 -3.43 2.23 -8.82
CA LEU A 116 -3.37 2.10 -7.37
C LEU A 116 -2.81 3.39 -6.76
N SER A 117 -3.69 4.20 -6.19
CA SER A 117 -3.36 5.49 -5.58
C SER A 117 -3.26 5.42 -4.06
N GLN A 118 -3.88 4.41 -3.44
CA GLN A 118 -3.92 4.22 -1.99
C GLN A 118 -3.72 2.75 -1.63
N ALA A 119 -2.84 2.48 -0.67
CA ALA A 119 -2.64 1.14 -0.10
C ALA A 119 -2.51 1.23 1.41
N HIS A 120 -3.41 0.59 2.14
CA HIS A 120 -3.41 0.56 3.60
C HIS A 120 -3.18 -0.86 4.08
N VAL A 121 -2.04 -1.12 4.74
CA VAL A 121 -1.73 -2.40 5.39
C VAL A 121 -1.95 -2.23 6.89
N LEU A 122 -3.03 -2.81 7.42
CA LEU A 122 -3.44 -2.58 8.81
C LEU A 122 -2.63 -3.41 9.82
N ASN A 123 -2.07 -4.56 9.41
CA ASN A 123 -1.28 -5.41 10.30
C ASN A 123 0.18 -4.93 10.40
N PRO A 124 0.63 -4.43 11.57
CA PRO A 124 2.01 -4.00 11.77
C PRO A 124 3.04 -5.14 11.74
N ALA A 125 2.60 -6.38 11.85
CA ALA A 125 3.46 -7.56 11.86
C ALA A 125 3.38 -8.35 10.54
N ALA A 126 2.65 -7.85 9.52
CA ALA A 126 2.58 -8.50 8.23
C ALA A 126 3.96 -8.58 7.58
N HIS A 127 4.31 -9.76 7.09
CA HIS A 127 5.44 -9.91 6.17
C HIS A 127 5.01 -9.40 4.80
N ILE A 128 5.77 -8.48 4.23
CA ILE A 128 5.55 -7.98 2.87
C ILE A 128 6.74 -8.39 2.01
N GLY A 129 6.42 -9.08 0.93
CA GLY A 129 7.38 -9.59 -0.04
C GLY A 129 8.08 -8.48 -0.82
N VAL A 130 9.12 -8.88 -1.52
CA VAL A 130 9.93 -8.00 -2.35
C VAL A 130 9.08 -7.38 -3.46
N HIS A 131 9.20 -6.08 -3.65
CA HIS A 131 8.45 -5.33 -4.67
C HIS A 131 6.91 -5.45 -4.59
N ALA A 132 6.33 -5.83 -3.44
CA ALA A 132 4.90 -6.07 -3.32
C ALA A 132 4.01 -4.92 -3.86
N PHE A 133 4.46 -3.67 -3.76
CA PHE A 133 3.80 -2.47 -4.31
C PHE A 133 4.69 -1.74 -5.32
N GLY A 134 5.59 -2.47 -5.98
CA GLY A 134 6.53 -1.88 -6.94
C GLY A 134 5.84 -1.42 -8.22
N ASN A 135 6.46 -0.46 -8.92
CA ASN A 135 5.99 0.09 -10.20
C ASN A 135 4.52 0.55 -10.21
N CYS A 136 4.04 1.12 -9.09
CA CYS A 136 2.70 1.72 -8.97
C CYS A 136 2.80 3.25 -9.10
N PRO A 137 2.76 3.82 -10.31
CA PRO A 137 3.08 5.23 -10.55
C PRO A 137 2.07 6.20 -9.90
N SER A 138 0.85 5.74 -9.64
CA SER A 138 -0.21 6.53 -9.01
C SER A 138 -0.22 6.46 -7.49
N LEU A 139 0.63 5.60 -6.88
CA LEU A 139 0.60 5.38 -5.44
C LEU A 139 1.19 6.58 -4.71
N VAL A 140 0.33 7.37 -4.10
CA VAL A 140 0.69 8.64 -3.42
C VAL A 140 0.30 8.67 -1.96
N THR A 141 -0.59 7.78 -1.52
CA THR A 141 -1.05 7.69 -0.14
C THR A 141 -1.18 6.25 0.32
N GLY A 142 -0.90 5.99 1.57
CA GLY A 142 -1.10 4.69 2.17
C GLY A 142 -0.55 4.63 3.58
N TYR A 143 -0.97 3.63 4.31
CA TYR A 143 -0.47 3.29 5.62
C TYR A 143 0.20 1.92 5.55
N MET A 144 1.44 1.89 5.99
CA MET A 144 2.15 0.64 6.19
C MET A 144 2.73 0.65 7.60
N ALA A 145 2.42 -0.37 8.36
CA ALA A 145 2.87 -0.47 9.72
C ALA A 145 4.40 -0.53 9.81
N PRO A 146 4.99 0.07 10.86
CA PRO A 146 6.43 0.10 11.04
C PRO A 146 7.00 -1.31 11.27
N GLY A 147 8.02 -1.68 10.52
CA GLY A 147 8.72 -2.96 10.69
C GLY A 147 9.06 -3.69 9.39
N PHE A 148 8.72 -3.08 8.24
CA PHE A 148 9.01 -3.66 6.94
C PHE A 148 10.50 -3.98 6.77
N PRO A 149 10.83 -5.21 6.33
CA PRO A 149 12.08 -5.42 5.64
C PRO A 149 11.99 -4.60 4.35
N ALA A 150 12.72 -3.50 4.29
CA ALA A 150 12.93 -2.82 3.04
C ALA A 150 13.64 -3.82 2.11
N ASP A 151 13.03 -4.13 0.98
CA ASP A 151 13.86 -4.63 -0.09
C ASP A 151 14.92 -3.56 -0.36
N ASP A 152 16.12 -3.95 -0.77
CA ASP A 152 17.23 -3.02 -1.00
C ASP A 152 17.00 -2.11 -2.20
N SER A 153 15.81 -2.13 -2.83
CA SER A 153 15.52 -1.22 -3.93
C SER A 153 15.12 0.17 -3.40
N PRO A 154 15.86 1.23 -3.72
CA PRO A 154 15.57 2.59 -3.25
C PRO A 154 14.14 3.07 -3.50
N PRO A 155 13.49 2.78 -4.65
CA PRO A 155 12.11 3.20 -4.90
C PRO A 155 11.07 2.58 -3.97
N ALA A 156 11.20 1.30 -3.62
CA ALA A 156 10.24 0.63 -2.74
C ALA A 156 10.37 1.14 -1.30
N GLN A 157 11.59 1.30 -0.80
CA GLN A 157 11.85 1.86 0.53
C GLN A 157 11.30 3.28 0.68
N LEU A 158 11.45 4.09 -0.38
CA LEU A 158 10.93 5.44 -0.43
C LEU A 158 9.40 5.43 -0.39
N LEU A 159 8.79 4.57 -1.19
CA LEU A 159 7.35 4.42 -1.25
C LEU A 159 6.76 4.02 0.11
N TYR A 160 7.36 3.06 0.78
CA TYR A 160 6.92 2.61 2.10
C TYR A 160 6.98 3.73 3.14
N SER A 161 8.04 4.51 3.17
CA SER A 161 8.14 5.65 4.09
C SER A 161 7.12 6.75 3.79
N LEU A 162 6.84 7.01 2.51
CA LEU A 162 5.83 7.98 2.09
C LEU A 162 4.41 7.52 2.43
N LEU A 163 4.08 6.26 2.19
CA LEU A 163 2.81 5.66 2.56
C LEU A 163 2.55 5.79 4.07
N TRP A 164 3.60 5.62 4.87
CA TRP A 164 3.53 5.75 6.32
C TRP A 164 3.31 7.18 6.79
N CYS A 165 3.91 8.18 6.13
CA CYS A 165 3.72 9.60 6.47
C CYS A 165 2.31 10.13 6.16
N THR A 166 1.53 9.46 5.31
CA THR A 166 0.22 9.93 4.86
C THR A 166 -0.96 9.29 5.61
N CYS A 167 -0.71 8.56 6.70
CA CYS A 167 -1.73 7.86 7.46
C CYS A 167 -2.81 8.81 8.03
N PRO A 168 -4.12 8.50 7.85
CA PRO A 168 -5.19 9.24 8.51
C PRO A 168 -5.12 9.09 10.04
N GLU A 169 -5.36 10.19 10.76
CA GLU A 169 -5.20 10.30 12.23
C GLU A 169 -5.86 9.21 13.09
N LYS A 170 -6.85 8.51 12.58
CA LYS A 170 -7.63 7.50 13.32
C LYS A 170 -6.94 6.16 13.52
N HIS A 171 -5.85 5.88 12.81
CA HIS A 171 -5.17 4.56 12.83
C HIS A 171 -3.66 4.69 13.03
N MET A 172 -3.18 5.82 13.55
CA MET A 172 -1.76 5.99 13.85
C MET A 172 -1.32 5.09 15.01
N PRO A 173 -0.50 4.06 14.76
CA PRO A 173 0.34 3.55 15.83
C PRO A 173 1.32 4.68 16.23
N PRO A 174 1.73 4.75 17.50
CA PRO A 174 2.77 5.67 17.92
C PRO A 174 3.97 5.48 16.99
N THR A 175 4.44 6.57 16.39
CA THR A 175 5.59 6.59 15.50
C THR A 175 6.73 5.78 16.11
N SER A 176 7.01 4.59 15.57
CA SER A 176 8.07 3.77 16.13
C SER A 176 9.39 4.52 15.93
N VAL A 177 10.26 4.47 16.92
CA VAL A 177 11.62 5.05 16.87
C VAL A 177 12.33 4.62 15.57
N ARG A 178 12.10 3.39 15.14
CA ARG A 178 12.69 2.79 13.94
C ARG A 178 12.21 3.45 12.64
N ALA A 179 10.93 3.76 12.53
CA ALA A 179 10.37 4.45 11.35
C ALA A 179 10.87 5.90 11.27
N ARG A 180 10.92 6.63 12.39
CA ARG A 180 11.51 7.97 12.45
C ARG A 180 12.99 7.95 12.06
N GLN A 181 13.75 6.96 12.53
CA GLN A 181 15.15 6.78 12.17
C GLN A 181 15.31 6.53 10.67
N PHE A 182 14.50 5.63 10.10
CA PHE A 182 14.52 5.34 8.65
C PHE A 182 14.22 6.59 7.81
N ILE A 183 13.18 7.38 8.18
CA ILE A 183 12.84 8.61 7.47
C ILE A 183 14.01 9.61 7.54
N ARG A 184 14.66 9.75 8.70
CA ARG A 184 15.84 10.63 8.85
C ARG A 184 17.01 10.16 7.99
N GLU A 185 17.28 8.85 7.93
CA GLU A 185 18.38 8.26 7.12
C GLU A 185 18.14 8.42 5.61
N LYS A 186 16.88 8.40 5.17
CA LYS A 186 16.48 8.47 3.76
C LYS A 186 15.86 9.81 3.36
N GLU A 187 15.92 10.80 4.22
CA GLU A 187 15.25 12.09 4.09
C GLU A 187 15.43 12.73 2.71
N VAL A 188 16.68 12.79 2.22
CA VAL A 188 16.97 13.45 0.94
C VAL A 188 16.22 12.79 -0.21
N LEU A 189 16.21 11.45 -0.26
CA LEU A 189 15.51 10.69 -1.29
C LEU A 189 13.98 10.87 -1.17
N ILE A 190 13.47 10.86 0.05
CA ILE A 190 12.04 11.08 0.33
C ILE A 190 11.63 12.47 -0.15
N MET A 191 12.39 13.49 0.22
CA MET A 191 12.08 14.86 -0.14
C MET A 191 12.23 15.14 -1.64
N GLU A 192 13.24 14.56 -2.28
CA GLU A 192 13.39 14.64 -3.73
C GLU A 192 12.15 14.07 -4.45
N HIS A 193 11.64 12.93 -4.00
CA HIS A 193 10.41 12.35 -4.54
C HIS A 193 9.18 13.20 -4.23
N VAL A 194 8.98 13.64 -2.97
CA VAL A 194 7.85 14.49 -2.56
C VAL A 194 7.76 15.75 -3.39
N LEU A 195 8.88 16.44 -3.59
CA LEU A 195 8.93 17.67 -4.37
C LEU A 195 8.73 17.40 -5.87
N LYS A 196 9.38 16.37 -6.42
CA LYS A 196 9.26 15.99 -7.84
C LYS A 196 7.83 15.60 -8.23
N THR A 197 7.11 14.90 -7.34
CA THR A 197 5.75 14.42 -7.58
C THR A 197 4.66 15.37 -7.07
N ASN A 198 5.04 16.50 -6.46
CA ASN A 198 4.14 17.43 -5.76
C ASN A 198 3.22 16.70 -4.77
N ASN A 199 3.78 15.75 -3.99
CA ASN A 199 2.99 14.93 -3.07
C ASN A 199 2.66 15.70 -1.78
N VAL A 200 1.57 16.48 -1.83
CA VAL A 200 1.09 17.32 -0.72
C VAL A 200 0.74 16.48 0.51
N ALA A 201 0.14 15.30 0.31
CA ALA A 201 -0.25 14.42 1.41
C ALA A 201 0.96 13.91 2.20
N ALA A 202 2.02 13.47 1.49
CA ALA A 202 3.27 13.06 2.13
C ALA A 202 3.94 14.23 2.89
N MET A 203 3.96 15.43 2.30
CA MET A 203 4.48 16.62 2.97
C MET A 203 3.69 16.93 4.24
N THR A 204 2.35 16.86 4.19
CA THR A 204 1.49 17.04 5.36
C THR A 204 1.85 16.05 6.47
N GLY A 205 2.06 14.77 6.13
CA GLY A 205 2.49 13.76 7.09
C GLY A 205 3.85 14.07 7.71
N LEU A 206 4.84 14.46 6.90
CA LEU A 206 6.19 14.81 7.38
C LEU A 206 6.17 16.00 8.35
N VAL A 207 5.39 17.02 8.03
CA VAL A 207 5.24 18.23 8.85
C VAL A 207 4.46 17.96 10.12
N SER A 208 3.27 17.35 10.03
CA SER A 208 2.38 17.10 11.18
C SER A 208 3.01 16.20 12.24
N GLN A 209 3.91 15.31 11.83
CA GLN A 209 4.65 14.41 12.72
C GLN A 209 6.01 14.96 13.16
N GLN A 210 6.33 16.21 12.79
CA GLN A 210 7.59 16.86 13.14
C GLN A 210 8.83 16.04 12.74
N LEU A 211 8.79 15.46 11.54
CA LEU A 211 9.88 14.62 11.01
C LEU A 211 10.98 15.43 10.33
N LEU A 212 10.74 16.72 10.08
CA LEU A 212 11.70 17.65 9.50
C LEU A 212 12.24 18.61 10.57
N SER A 213 13.56 18.76 10.61
CA SER A 213 14.18 19.78 11.46
C SER A 213 13.94 21.21 10.92
N PRO A 214 14.09 22.25 11.73
CA PRO A 214 13.97 23.65 11.26
C PRO A 214 14.90 23.99 10.08
N GLN A 215 16.10 23.42 10.06
CA GLN A 215 17.06 23.62 8.99
C GLN A 215 16.61 22.96 7.68
N GLN A 216 16.04 21.78 7.78
CA GLN A 216 15.47 21.03 6.65
C GLN A 216 14.25 21.75 6.07
N ILE A 217 13.36 22.26 6.94
CA ILE A 217 12.23 23.09 6.52
C ILE A 217 12.71 24.27 5.68
N ASP A 218 13.77 24.96 6.09
CA ASP A 218 14.33 26.10 5.34
C ASP A 218 14.89 25.72 3.97
N ILE A 219 15.54 24.56 3.87
CA ILE A 219 16.08 24.03 2.60
C ILE A 219 14.93 23.73 1.64
N TYR A 220 13.95 22.94 2.09
CA TYR A 220 12.85 22.48 1.25
C TYR A 220 11.85 23.59 0.92
N LEU A 221 11.73 24.60 1.79
CA LEU A 221 10.97 25.81 1.50
C LEU A 221 11.55 26.55 0.28
N ARG A 222 12.88 26.70 0.19
CA ARG A 222 13.53 27.30 -0.97
C ARG A 222 13.28 26.49 -2.23
N GLN A 223 13.48 25.17 -2.17
CA GLN A 223 13.27 24.28 -3.31
C GLN A 223 11.81 24.27 -3.79
N SER A 224 10.84 24.30 -2.87
CA SER A 224 9.41 24.36 -3.25
C SER A 224 9.03 25.68 -3.89
N LEU A 225 9.62 26.80 -3.45
CA LEU A 225 9.45 28.12 -4.07
C LEU A 225 10.04 28.16 -5.48
N GLU A 226 11.26 27.67 -5.67
CA GLU A 226 11.93 27.59 -6.97
C GLU A 226 11.18 26.71 -7.96
N SER A 227 10.51 25.65 -7.47
CA SER A 227 9.72 24.70 -8.26
C SER A 227 8.25 25.13 -8.43
N GLY A 228 7.80 26.21 -7.81
CA GLY A 228 6.41 26.69 -7.90
C GLY A 228 5.37 25.82 -7.20
N LEU A 229 5.75 25.04 -6.18
CA LEU A 229 4.90 24.10 -5.47
C LEU A 229 4.11 24.80 -4.35
N THR A 230 3.05 25.52 -4.73
CA THR A 230 2.32 26.46 -3.84
C THR A 230 1.77 25.83 -2.57
N GLU A 231 1.17 24.64 -2.65
CA GLU A 231 0.58 23.95 -1.49
C GLU A 231 1.66 23.43 -0.54
N ILE A 232 2.70 22.81 -1.06
CA ILE A 232 3.86 22.34 -0.27
C ILE A 232 4.55 23.54 0.39
N THR A 233 4.71 24.64 -0.34
CA THR A 233 5.29 25.88 0.20
C THR A 233 4.46 26.41 1.36
N ALA A 234 3.13 26.43 1.24
CA ALA A 234 2.25 26.86 2.32
C ALA A 234 2.37 26.00 3.59
N LEU A 235 2.45 24.68 3.42
CA LEU A 235 2.67 23.74 4.52
C LEU A 235 3.99 23.97 5.24
N LEU A 236 5.09 24.15 4.48
CA LEU A 236 6.41 24.40 5.06
C LEU A 236 6.49 25.78 5.76
N LEU A 237 5.80 26.80 5.23
CA LEU A 237 5.69 28.10 5.89
C LEU A 237 4.91 28.02 7.21
N ALA A 238 3.80 27.27 7.23
CA ALA A 238 3.03 27.03 8.45
C ALA A 238 3.89 26.31 9.50
N ALA A 239 4.58 25.23 9.12
CA ALA A 239 5.49 24.49 9.99
C ALA A 239 6.62 25.37 10.56
N LYS A 240 7.15 26.29 9.75
CA LYS A 240 8.18 27.23 10.18
C LYS A 240 7.65 28.24 11.20
N SER A 241 6.39 28.69 11.04
CA SER A 241 5.77 29.67 11.93
C SER A 241 5.36 29.11 13.30
N GLU A 242 5.00 27.82 13.33
CA GLU A 242 4.61 27.13 14.55
C GLU A 242 5.80 26.83 15.48
N GLY A 243 7.03 26.84 14.98
CA GLY A 243 8.30 26.67 15.68
C GLY A 243 8.36 25.42 16.58
N PRO A 244 9.48 24.70 16.69
CA PRO A 244 9.55 23.61 17.65
C PRO A 244 9.40 24.19 19.06
N SER A 245 8.42 23.70 19.81
CA SER A 245 8.45 23.85 21.26
C SER A 245 9.73 23.17 21.76
N LEU A 246 10.71 23.96 22.18
CA LEU A 246 12.00 23.50 22.71
C LEU A 246 11.88 22.66 24.00
N ALA A 247 10.66 22.30 24.41
CA ALA A 247 10.37 21.66 25.68
C ALA A 247 10.32 20.12 25.63
N ASP A 248 10.29 19.48 24.45
CA ASP A 248 10.01 18.03 24.33
C ASP A 248 11.00 17.27 23.43
N ASP A 249 12.28 17.61 23.37
CA ASP A 249 13.29 16.74 22.79
C ASP A 249 13.93 15.87 23.91
N PRO A 250 13.48 14.62 24.12
CA PRO A 250 14.09 13.72 25.10
C PRO A 250 15.50 13.26 24.72
N PHE A 251 16.06 13.77 23.61
CA PHE A 251 17.37 13.41 23.09
C PHE A 251 18.31 14.62 22.84
N ALA A 252 17.99 15.78 23.42
CA ALA A 252 18.92 16.91 23.46
C ALA A 252 19.98 16.66 24.52
N LEU A 253 20.96 15.81 24.24
CA LEU A 253 22.28 15.69 24.88
C LEU A 253 23.32 15.47 23.82
#